data_9e9ca1b817f04cf6551f504b9624e398
#
_entry.id   9e9ca1b817f04cf6551f504b9624e398
#
_cell.length_a   1.000
_cell.length_b   1.000
_cell.length_c   1.000
_cell.angle_alpha   90.00
_cell.angle_beta   90.00
_cell.angle_gamma   90.00
#
_symmetry.space_group_name_H-M   'P 1'
#
loop_
_entity.id
_entity.type
_entity.pdbx_description
1 polymer ?
#
loop_
_entity_poly.entity_id
_entity_poly.type
_entity_poly.pdbx_seq_one_letter_code
_entity_poly.pdbx_strand_id
1 'polypeptide(L)'
;MTRSAQVSQLPDAPVLDIDPYSIEVLRNPYPFHESLREAGPVVLIKPHGVYAVGRYAEAKIVLTDFARFTNVGGIGIQDIRKPGDFRIPSRLLEVDPPDHTSIRSVVMRILSPLVIRRWKDGFEQKATSMVEQLIEKREFDGVQDCAEAFILAAFPAAVGVRLPRIETLAIGEMRFNQSGPKNELFHRAMEKAQPYLQWFEETVQRKSVLPDSIAELLFKAEDAGELGEGVASNILRSFVGGGTDSTIAGIGFTLNQLARFPDQWLRVRSDPTRVKAAFEEGIRMEAPFQVTYRTTINETEISGLHLMAQTKIGVFLGAANRDPQHWNKPDQFNVDRPQLAGNHLAMGTGVHACIGQMIARLESEALLSALAKRVKSITLTGEATYRPINQMRMLDKLPLRIDPI
;
A
#
# COMPACT_ATOMS: atom_id res chain seq x y z
N MET A 1 -9.16 -28.97 45.83
CA MET A 1 -8.56 -29.47 44.57
C MET A 1 -8.41 -28.30 43.63
N THR A 2 -7.25 -27.68 43.66
CA THR A 2 -6.89 -26.50 42.86
C THR A 2 -6.57 -26.94 41.43
N ARG A 3 -7.40 -26.52 40.48
CA ARG A 3 -7.05 -26.64 39.05
C ARG A 3 -5.87 -25.70 38.77
N SER A 4 -4.70 -26.28 38.61
CA SER A 4 -3.57 -25.57 38.03
C SER A 4 -3.96 -25.07 36.62
N ALA A 5 -3.96 -23.76 36.42
CA ALA A 5 -4.04 -23.19 35.10
C ALA A 5 -2.85 -23.74 34.29
N GLN A 6 -3.13 -24.57 33.28
CA GLN A 6 -2.15 -24.94 32.28
C GLN A 6 -1.75 -23.63 31.57
N VAL A 7 -0.54 -23.19 31.83
CA VAL A 7 0.15 -22.24 30.96
C VAL A 7 0.28 -22.96 29.62
N SER A 8 -0.58 -22.58 28.67
CA SER A 8 -0.47 -23.09 27.30
C SER A 8 0.93 -22.71 26.80
N GLN A 9 1.81 -23.70 26.64
CA GLN A 9 3.06 -23.51 25.91
C GLN A 9 2.70 -22.98 24.54
N LEU A 10 3.24 -21.79 24.19
CA LEU A 10 3.21 -21.27 22.82
C LEU A 10 3.84 -22.36 21.92
N PRO A 11 3.26 -22.64 20.75
CA PRO A 11 3.87 -23.62 19.84
C PRO A 11 5.32 -23.24 19.54
N ASP A 12 6.16 -24.23 19.28
CA ASP A 12 7.60 -24.10 19.01
C ASP A 12 7.88 -23.41 17.66
N ALA A 13 7.45 -22.17 17.53
CA ALA A 13 7.82 -21.33 16.40
C ALA A 13 9.25 -20.80 16.56
N PRO A 14 10.03 -20.73 15.49
CA PRO A 14 11.28 -19.99 15.52
C PRO A 14 11.04 -18.56 16.03
N VAL A 15 11.97 -18.08 16.86
CA VAL A 15 11.86 -16.76 17.51
C VAL A 15 12.86 -15.79 16.86
N LEU A 16 12.38 -14.64 16.44
CA LEU A 16 13.20 -13.54 15.91
C LEU A 16 13.13 -12.36 16.88
N ASP A 17 14.29 -12.02 17.47
CA ASP A 17 14.43 -10.90 18.41
C ASP A 17 14.94 -9.64 17.69
N ILE A 18 14.24 -9.27 16.60
CA ILE A 18 14.49 -8.06 15.83
C ILE A 18 13.16 -7.29 15.79
N ASP A 19 13.21 -6.00 16.11
CA ASP A 19 12.03 -5.13 16.02
C ASP A 19 11.85 -4.63 14.57
N PRO A 20 10.83 -5.10 13.82
CA PRO A 20 10.57 -4.66 12.46
C PRO A 20 10.16 -3.19 12.35
N TYR A 21 9.84 -2.55 13.46
CA TYR A 21 9.44 -1.14 13.54
C TYR A 21 10.55 -0.22 14.08
N SER A 22 11.76 -0.73 14.29
CA SER A 22 12.91 0.10 14.58
C SER A 22 13.24 1.01 13.38
N ILE A 23 13.73 2.21 13.65
CA ILE A 23 14.09 3.18 12.59
C ILE A 23 15.10 2.59 11.60
N GLU A 24 16.02 1.77 12.08
CA GLU A 24 17.02 1.08 11.26
C GLU A 24 16.33 0.13 10.25
N VAL A 25 15.47 -0.76 10.74
CA VAL A 25 14.73 -1.72 9.88
C VAL A 25 13.78 -0.99 8.94
N LEU A 26 13.05 0.04 9.39
CA LEU A 26 12.15 0.80 8.52
C LEU A 26 12.89 1.52 7.38
N ARG A 27 14.13 1.97 7.60
CA ARG A 27 14.97 2.54 6.55
C ARG A 27 15.53 1.51 5.59
N ASN A 28 15.94 0.34 6.11
CA ASN A 28 16.49 -0.76 5.31
C ASN A 28 15.92 -2.11 5.78
N PRO A 29 14.74 -2.54 5.28
CA PRO A 29 14.07 -3.73 5.78
C PRO A 29 14.65 -5.05 5.25
N TYR A 30 15.54 -5.02 4.27
CA TYR A 30 15.98 -6.22 3.55
C TYR A 30 16.72 -7.24 4.44
N PRO A 31 17.64 -6.87 5.35
CA PRO A 31 18.26 -7.83 6.25
C PRO A 31 17.25 -8.50 7.18
N PHE A 32 16.28 -7.73 7.70
CA PHE A 32 15.19 -8.30 8.49
C PHE A 32 14.30 -9.24 7.64
N HIS A 33 13.97 -8.86 6.41
CA HIS A 33 13.17 -9.71 5.50
C HIS A 33 13.86 -11.04 5.20
N GLU A 34 15.17 -11.02 4.99
CA GLU A 34 15.99 -12.23 4.80
C GLU A 34 15.96 -13.10 6.04
N SER A 35 16.29 -12.55 7.21
CA SER A 35 16.23 -13.25 8.49
C SER A 35 14.85 -13.85 8.77
N LEU A 36 13.76 -13.14 8.43
CA LEU A 36 12.40 -13.63 8.61
C LEU A 36 12.11 -14.85 7.72
N ARG A 37 12.53 -14.83 6.45
CA ARG A 37 12.34 -15.96 5.53
C ARG A 37 13.20 -17.17 5.92
N GLU A 38 14.44 -16.94 6.35
CA GLU A 38 15.38 -17.98 6.77
C GLU A 38 14.96 -18.65 8.07
N ALA A 39 14.47 -17.89 9.04
CA ALA A 39 14.04 -18.41 10.35
C ALA A 39 12.93 -19.46 10.22
N GLY A 40 12.01 -19.32 9.25
CA GLY A 40 10.99 -20.35 9.02
C GLY A 40 9.76 -19.85 8.29
N PRO A 41 8.81 -20.75 8.04
CA PRO A 41 7.54 -20.41 7.38
C PRO A 41 6.66 -19.49 8.24
N VAL A 42 6.65 -19.70 9.57
CA VAL A 42 5.96 -18.86 10.56
C VAL A 42 6.90 -18.61 11.72
N VAL A 43 7.10 -17.37 12.09
CA VAL A 43 8.11 -16.92 13.06
C VAL A 43 7.46 -16.05 14.13
N LEU A 44 7.85 -16.20 15.40
CA LEU A 44 7.44 -15.33 16.48
C LEU A 44 8.35 -14.08 16.51
N ILE A 45 7.78 -12.90 16.30
CA ILE A 45 8.48 -11.62 16.48
C ILE A 45 8.41 -11.26 17.97
N LYS A 46 9.49 -11.57 18.68
CA LYS A 46 9.54 -11.49 20.15
C LYS A 46 9.26 -10.09 20.71
N PRO A 47 9.78 -8.97 20.14
CA PRO A 47 9.51 -7.63 20.66
C PRO A 47 8.02 -7.26 20.74
N HIS A 48 7.20 -7.87 19.88
CA HIS A 48 5.77 -7.55 19.78
C HIS A 48 4.85 -8.71 20.16
N GLY A 49 5.39 -9.89 20.40
CA GLY A 49 4.60 -11.09 20.74
C GLY A 49 3.61 -11.49 19.64
N VAL A 50 3.92 -11.21 18.37
CA VAL A 50 3.08 -11.54 17.22
C VAL A 50 3.77 -12.53 16.29
N TYR A 51 3.00 -13.40 15.65
CA TYR A 51 3.55 -14.25 14.59
C TYR A 51 3.69 -13.48 13.29
N ALA A 52 4.59 -13.93 12.43
CA ALA A 52 4.87 -13.33 11.14
C ALA A 52 5.15 -14.38 10.07
N VAL A 53 4.76 -14.09 8.84
CA VAL A 53 5.12 -14.83 7.63
C VAL A 53 5.84 -13.90 6.65
N GLY A 54 6.95 -14.36 6.09
CA GLY A 54 7.75 -13.63 5.12
C GLY A 54 7.98 -14.38 3.81
N ARG A 55 7.67 -15.70 3.76
CA ARG A 55 7.71 -16.50 2.53
C ARG A 55 6.44 -16.30 1.72
N TYR A 56 6.57 -16.37 0.40
CA TYR A 56 5.45 -16.12 -0.52
C TYR A 56 4.28 -17.08 -0.32
N ALA A 57 4.56 -18.36 -0.13
CA ALA A 57 3.53 -19.39 0.01
C ALA A 57 2.64 -19.15 1.23
N GLU A 58 3.24 -18.96 2.41
CA GLU A 58 2.51 -18.69 3.66
C GLU A 58 1.81 -17.34 3.63
N ALA A 59 2.46 -16.32 3.08
CA ALA A 59 1.85 -15.00 2.90
C ALA A 59 0.57 -15.10 2.05
N LYS A 60 0.61 -15.86 0.96
CA LYS A 60 -0.55 -16.09 0.10
C LYS A 60 -1.66 -16.85 0.82
N ILE A 61 -1.34 -17.90 1.59
CA ILE A 61 -2.32 -18.64 2.41
C ILE A 61 -3.04 -17.68 3.37
N VAL A 62 -2.28 -16.92 4.17
CA VAL A 62 -2.85 -16.00 5.17
C VAL A 62 -3.70 -14.90 4.53
N LEU A 63 -3.35 -14.45 3.33
CA LEU A 63 -4.10 -13.39 2.63
C LEU A 63 -5.37 -13.90 1.93
N THR A 64 -5.41 -15.18 1.52
CA THR A 64 -6.53 -15.69 0.70
C THR A 64 -7.55 -16.48 1.49
N ASP A 65 -7.16 -17.08 2.61
CA ASP A 65 -8.01 -17.91 3.44
C ASP A 65 -8.70 -17.09 4.54
N PHE A 66 -9.68 -16.29 4.17
CA PHE A 66 -10.46 -15.48 5.10
C PHE A 66 -11.31 -16.32 6.06
N ALA A 67 -11.55 -17.60 5.79
CA ALA A 67 -12.26 -18.49 6.70
C ALA A 67 -11.42 -18.83 7.95
N ARG A 68 -10.10 -18.81 7.85
CA ARG A 68 -9.17 -19.01 8.95
C ARG A 68 -8.56 -17.71 9.48
N PHE A 69 -8.33 -16.72 8.61
CA PHE A 69 -7.56 -15.50 8.87
C PHE A 69 -8.39 -14.25 8.57
N THR A 70 -9.04 -13.70 9.59
CA THR A 70 -9.97 -12.56 9.46
C THR A 70 -9.28 -11.21 9.41
N ASN A 71 -9.90 -10.26 8.72
CA ASN A 71 -9.57 -8.83 8.76
C ASN A 71 -10.31 -8.08 9.88
N VAL A 72 -11.34 -8.65 10.48
CA VAL A 72 -12.21 -7.97 11.48
C VAL A 72 -11.43 -7.46 12.69
N GLY A 73 -10.33 -8.12 13.06
CA GLY A 73 -9.41 -7.65 14.10
C GLY A 73 -8.50 -6.51 13.66
N GLY A 74 -8.68 -5.95 12.45
CA GLY A 74 -7.86 -4.88 11.89
C GLY A 74 -6.63 -5.36 11.13
N ILE A 75 -6.24 -4.56 10.14
CA ILE A 75 -5.08 -4.83 9.26
C ILE A 75 -3.75 -4.34 9.84
N GLY A 76 -3.75 -3.74 11.02
CA GLY A 76 -2.58 -3.34 11.79
C GLY A 76 -2.21 -4.34 12.88
N ILE A 77 -1.09 -4.08 13.58
CA ILE A 77 -0.61 -4.92 14.67
C ILE A 77 -1.57 -4.93 15.87
N GLN A 78 -2.27 -3.83 16.12
CA GLN A 78 -3.28 -3.73 17.17
C GLN A 78 -4.58 -4.42 16.76
N ASP A 79 -5.25 -5.06 17.70
CA ASP A 79 -6.61 -5.56 17.50
C ASP A 79 -7.61 -4.44 17.78
N ILE A 80 -8.27 -3.93 16.74
CA ILE A 80 -9.21 -2.80 16.82
C ILE A 80 -10.48 -3.10 17.61
N ARG A 81 -10.74 -4.36 17.93
CA ARG A 81 -11.88 -4.76 18.75
C ARG A 81 -11.63 -4.60 20.24
N LYS A 82 -10.35 -4.42 20.63
CA LYS A 82 -9.97 -4.27 22.03
C LYS A 82 -10.30 -2.88 22.56
N PRO A 83 -10.68 -2.74 23.84
CA PRO A 83 -10.94 -1.43 24.43
C PRO A 83 -9.74 -0.49 24.30
N GLY A 84 -10.03 0.79 24.05
CA GLY A 84 -9.00 1.84 23.91
C GLY A 84 -8.42 2.00 22.49
N ASP A 85 -8.92 1.27 21.51
CA ASP A 85 -8.70 1.62 20.10
C ASP A 85 -9.70 2.72 19.69
N PHE A 86 -9.20 3.73 18.97
CA PHE A 86 -10.00 4.90 18.56
C PHE A 86 -10.29 4.91 17.06
N ARG A 87 -9.78 3.92 16.31
CA ARG A 87 -9.95 3.84 14.86
C ARG A 87 -11.39 3.50 14.49
N ILE A 88 -11.89 4.16 13.46
CA ILE A 88 -13.15 3.79 12.83
C ILE A 88 -12.87 2.63 11.89
N PRO A 89 -13.45 1.43 12.11
CA PRO A 89 -13.24 0.28 11.23
C PRO A 89 -13.69 0.58 9.80
N SER A 90 -12.90 0.17 8.83
CA SER A 90 -13.27 0.27 7.42
C SER A 90 -14.33 -0.79 7.08
N ARG A 91 -15.43 -0.35 6.50
CA ARG A 91 -16.50 -1.24 5.99
C ARG A 91 -16.08 -2.03 4.75
N LEU A 92 -14.88 -1.79 4.23
CA LEU A 92 -14.32 -2.49 3.08
C LEU A 92 -13.08 -3.33 3.42
N LEU A 93 -12.24 -2.87 4.37
CA LEU A 93 -10.99 -3.55 4.72
C LEU A 93 -11.12 -4.45 5.95
N GLU A 94 -11.91 -4.02 6.94
CA GLU A 94 -11.98 -4.64 8.28
C GLU A 94 -13.32 -5.35 8.48
N VAL A 95 -13.80 -5.97 7.43
CA VAL A 95 -15.01 -6.77 7.34
C VAL A 95 -14.76 -7.98 6.44
N ASP A 96 -15.36 -9.13 6.75
CA ASP A 96 -15.20 -10.36 5.97
C ASP A 96 -16.47 -10.69 5.16
N PRO A 97 -16.38 -11.61 4.17
CA PRO A 97 -17.58 -12.16 3.52
C PRO A 97 -18.57 -12.77 4.54
N PRO A 98 -19.91 -12.65 4.35
CA PRO A 98 -20.55 -12.16 3.11
C PRO A 98 -20.68 -10.64 3.00
N ASP A 99 -20.63 -9.88 4.11
CA ASP A 99 -20.84 -8.43 4.13
C ASP A 99 -19.79 -7.69 3.26
N HIS A 100 -18.52 -8.10 3.38
CA HIS A 100 -17.46 -7.60 2.51
C HIS A 100 -17.81 -7.78 1.03
N THR A 101 -18.30 -8.97 0.63
CA THR A 101 -18.60 -9.29 -0.77
C THR A 101 -19.69 -8.38 -1.33
N SER A 102 -20.71 -8.13 -0.55
CA SER A 102 -21.82 -7.25 -0.93
C SER A 102 -21.33 -5.82 -1.19
N ILE A 103 -20.60 -5.24 -0.25
CA ILE A 103 -20.04 -3.89 -0.39
C ILE A 103 -19.04 -3.83 -1.54
N ARG A 104 -18.11 -4.80 -1.61
CA ARG A 104 -17.07 -4.84 -2.63
C ARG A 104 -17.66 -4.94 -4.04
N SER A 105 -18.74 -5.69 -4.25
CA SER A 105 -19.37 -5.83 -5.56
C SER A 105 -19.86 -4.49 -6.10
N VAL A 106 -20.46 -3.65 -5.25
CA VAL A 106 -20.89 -2.29 -5.61
C VAL A 106 -19.70 -1.42 -5.96
N VAL A 107 -18.65 -1.43 -5.12
CA VAL A 107 -17.44 -0.62 -5.34
C VAL A 107 -16.72 -1.06 -6.63
N MET A 108 -16.60 -2.36 -6.90
CA MET A 108 -15.98 -2.86 -8.12
C MET A 108 -16.75 -2.47 -9.39
N ARG A 109 -18.08 -2.35 -9.34
CA ARG A 109 -18.87 -1.81 -10.44
C ARG A 109 -18.58 -0.33 -10.67
N ILE A 110 -18.48 0.46 -9.59
CA ILE A 110 -18.12 1.89 -9.63
C ILE A 110 -16.70 2.06 -10.18
N LEU A 111 -15.77 1.18 -9.83
CA LEU A 111 -14.38 1.16 -10.30
C LEU A 111 -14.17 0.28 -11.54
N SER A 112 -15.22 0.02 -12.31
CA SER A 112 -15.07 -0.78 -13.53
C SER A 112 -14.14 -0.09 -14.55
N PRO A 113 -13.46 -0.86 -15.42
CA PRO A 113 -12.57 -0.29 -16.43
C PRO A 113 -13.24 0.77 -17.32
N LEU A 114 -14.54 0.60 -17.59
CA LEU A 114 -15.34 1.56 -18.36
C LEU A 114 -15.46 2.93 -17.65
N VAL A 115 -15.69 2.91 -16.34
CA VAL A 115 -15.82 4.12 -15.53
C VAL A 115 -14.44 4.79 -15.35
N ILE A 116 -13.42 4.01 -15.01
CA ILE A 116 -12.07 4.54 -14.77
C ILE A 116 -11.47 5.20 -16.03
N ARG A 117 -11.78 4.71 -17.22
CA ARG A 117 -11.34 5.31 -18.49
C ARG A 117 -11.75 6.78 -18.66
N ARG A 118 -12.78 7.25 -17.96
CA ARG A 118 -13.22 8.66 -18.03
C ARG A 118 -12.14 9.63 -17.58
N TRP A 119 -11.25 9.21 -16.66
CA TRP A 119 -10.17 10.07 -16.15
C TRP A 119 -8.86 9.92 -16.91
N LYS A 120 -8.78 8.98 -17.86
CA LYS A 120 -7.55 8.69 -18.60
C LYS A 120 -6.98 9.91 -19.28
N ASP A 121 -7.79 10.60 -20.09
CA ASP A 121 -7.35 11.77 -20.86
C ASP A 121 -6.89 12.90 -19.91
N GLY A 122 -7.61 13.12 -18.81
CA GLY A 122 -7.24 14.09 -17.80
C GLY A 122 -5.93 13.76 -17.08
N PHE A 123 -5.66 12.48 -16.81
CA PHE A 123 -4.39 12.04 -16.24
C PHE A 123 -3.23 12.19 -17.24
N GLU A 124 -3.43 11.81 -18.50
CA GLU A 124 -2.43 11.96 -19.56
C GLU A 124 -2.08 13.44 -19.84
N GLN A 125 -3.09 14.32 -19.80
CA GLN A 125 -2.87 15.76 -19.96
C GLN A 125 -2.05 16.33 -18.79
N LYS A 126 -2.41 16.00 -17.54
CA LYS A 126 -1.67 16.43 -16.36
C LYS A 126 -0.25 15.86 -16.33
N ALA A 127 -0.07 14.60 -16.71
CA ALA A 127 1.24 13.97 -16.82
C ALA A 127 2.12 14.65 -17.89
N THR A 128 1.54 14.99 -19.03
CA THR A 128 2.25 15.71 -20.10
C THR A 128 2.73 17.08 -19.61
N SER A 129 1.84 17.89 -19.05
CA SER A 129 2.20 19.21 -18.53
C SER A 129 3.24 19.14 -17.41
N MET A 130 3.14 18.16 -16.51
CA MET A 130 4.12 17.91 -15.45
C MET A 130 5.51 17.61 -16.04
N VAL A 131 5.58 16.69 -17.01
CA VAL A 131 6.86 16.29 -17.62
C VAL A 131 7.51 17.46 -18.38
N GLU A 132 6.73 18.33 -19.03
CA GLU A 132 7.23 19.54 -19.68
C GLU A 132 7.89 20.48 -18.66
N GLN A 133 7.26 20.72 -17.51
CA GLN A 133 7.85 21.51 -16.42
C GLN A 133 9.13 20.87 -15.85
N LEU A 134 9.16 19.55 -15.70
CA LEU A 134 10.36 18.84 -15.24
C LEU A 134 11.51 18.94 -16.26
N ILE A 135 11.21 18.92 -17.56
CA ILE A 135 12.19 19.11 -18.63
C ILE A 135 12.81 20.52 -18.57
N GLU A 136 12.03 21.53 -18.29
CA GLU A 136 12.55 22.90 -18.11
C GLU A 136 13.45 22.99 -16.87
N LYS A 137 13.04 22.36 -15.76
CA LYS A 137 13.76 22.35 -14.48
C LYS A 137 15.05 21.52 -14.53
N ARG A 138 15.08 20.44 -15.31
CA ARG A 138 16.18 19.47 -15.46
C ARG A 138 16.52 18.67 -14.19
N GLU A 139 16.79 19.32 -13.09
CA GLU A 139 17.09 18.71 -11.79
C GLU A 139 15.94 18.97 -10.83
N PHE A 140 15.46 17.90 -10.18
CA PHE A 140 14.28 17.97 -9.33
C PHE A 140 14.26 16.80 -8.31
N ASP A 141 13.40 16.92 -7.31
CA ASP A 141 13.09 15.80 -6.41
C ASP A 141 12.01 14.90 -7.04
N GLY A 142 12.37 13.67 -7.36
CA GLY A 142 11.46 12.68 -7.98
C GLY A 142 10.26 12.32 -7.11
N VAL A 143 10.34 12.52 -5.78
CA VAL A 143 9.19 12.36 -4.87
C VAL A 143 8.33 13.63 -4.91
N GLN A 144 8.87 14.74 -4.41
CA GLN A 144 8.09 15.96 -4.17
C GLN A 144 7.65 16.64 -5.48
N ASP A 145 8.59 16.85 -6.42
CA ASP A 145 8.34 17.62 -7.65
C ASP A 145 7.66 16.78 -8.75
N CYS A 146 7.70 15.44 -8.64
CA CYS A 146 7.16 14.55 -9.67
C CYS A 146 6.02 13.68 -9.13
N ALA A 147 6.30 12.63 -8.35
CA ALA A 147 5.28 11.66 -7.95
C ALA A 147 4.16 12.29 -7.11
N GLU A 148 4.51 13.04 -6.08
CA GLU A 148 3.59 13.71 -5.17
C GLU A 148 2.79 14.80 -5.90
N ALA A 149 3.48 15.70 -6.61
CA ALA A 149 2.83 16.79 -7.34
C ALA A 149 1.86 16.26 -8.40
N PHE A 150 2.21 15.17 -9.10
CA PHE A 150 1.34 14.53 -10.07
C PHE A 150 0.09 13.91 -9.43
N ILE A 151 0.25 13.11 -8.37
CA ILE A 151 -0.88 12.42 -7.71
C ILE A 151 -1.82 13.45 -7.07
N LEU A 152 -1.30 14.48 -6.40
CA LEU A 152 -2.14 15.54 -5.83
C LEU A 152 -2.87 16.38 -6.88
N ALA A 153 -2.37 16.44 -8.11
CA ALA A 153 -3.07 17.06 -9.23
C ALA A 153 -4.09 16.12 -9.90
N ALA A 154 -3.82 14.83 -9.99
CA ALA A 154 -4.62 13.86 -10.76
C ALA A 154 -5.73 13.21 -9.93
N PHE A 155 -5.39 12.62 -8.78
CA PHE A 155 -6.28 11.82 -7.94
C PHE A 155 -7.54 12.54 -7.45
N PRO A 156 -7.51 13.83 -7.02
CA PRO A 156 -8.71 14.54 -6.54
C PRO A 156 -9.86 14.55 -7.53
N ALA A 157 -9.58 14.64 -8.82
CA ALA A 157 -10.62 14.65 -9.86
C ALA A 157 -11.33 13.30 -9.99
N ALA A 158 -10.60 12.18 -9.81
CA ALA A 158 -11.16 10.84 -9.88
C ALA A 158 -11.91 10.47 -8.59
N VAL A 159 -11.28 10.70 -7.44
CA VAL A 159 -11.91 10.37 -6.15
C VAL A 159 -13.08 11.29 -5.81
N GLY A 160 -13.04 12.55 -6.25
CA GLY A 160 -14.15 13.49 -6.15
C GLY A 160 -14.19 14.31 -4.88
N VAL A 161 -13.03 14.62 -4.32
CA VAL A 161 -12.89 15.53 -3.17
C VAL A 161 -11.64 16.40 -3.32
N ARG A 162 -11.62 17.53 -2.62
CA ARG A 162 -10.43 18.38 -2.59
C ARG A 162 -9.41 17.82 -1.62
N LEU A 163 -8.17 17.68 -2.09
CA LEU A 163 -7.06 17.12 -1.33
C LEU A 163 -5.90 18.14 -1.26
N PRO A 164 -5.97 19.15 -0.39
CA PRO A 164 -4.86 20.07 -0.17
C PRO A 164 -3.64 19.30 0.33
N ARG A 165 -2.45 19.73 -0.10
CA ARG A 165 -1.20 18.98 0.07
C ARG A 165 -0.86 18.67 1.52
N ILE A 166 -0.86 19.70 2.38
CA ILE A 166 -0.39 19.57 3.77
C ILE A 166 -1.30 18.62 4.56
N GLU A 167 -2.61 18.85 4.47
CA GLU A 167 -3.65 18.10 5.15
C GLU A 167 -3.64 16.63 4.69
N THR A 168 -3.60 16.41 3.38
CA THR A 168 -3.63 15.08 2.78
C THR A 168 -2.44 14.24 3.22
N LEU A 169 -1.23 14.79 3.15
CA LEU A 169 -0.01 14.07 3.53
C LEU A 169 0.06 13.84 5.06
N ALA A 170 -0.43 14.78 5.88
CA ALA A 170 -0.46 14.58 7.32
C ALA A 170 -1.43 13.45 7.72
N ILE A 171 -2.61 13.40 7.11
CA ILE A 171 -3.59 12.32 7.33
C ILE A 171 -3.06 10.98 6.81
N GLY A 172 -2.43 10.95 5.64
CA GLY A 172 -1.82 9.74 5.10
C GLY A 172 -0.75 9.17 6.03
N GLU A 173 0.20 10.01 6.47
CA GLU A 173 1.25 9.63 7.42
C GLU A 173 0.67 9.08 8.73
N MET A 174 -0.36 9.74 9.28
CA MET A 174 -1.08 9.25 10.46
C MET A 174 -1.66 7.86 10.22
N ARG A 175 -2.36 7.64 9.12
CA ARG A 175 -3.04 6.37 8.84
C ARG A 175 -2.09 5.18 8.74
N PHE A 176 -0.93 5.36 8.13
CA PHE A 176 0.05 4.30 8.02
C PHE A 176 0.86 4.08 9.30
N ASN A 177 1.04 5.12 10.12
CA ASN A 177 1.69 4.96 11.43
C ASN A 177 0.76 4.38 12.50
N GLN A 178 -0.54 4.71 12.47
CA GLN A 178 -1.51 4.20 13.46
C GLN A 178 -1.76 2.69 13.37
N SER A 179 -1.42 2.06 12.26
CA SER A 179 -1.53 0.60 12.06
C SER A 179 -0.33 -0.17 12.61
N GLY A 180 0.74 0.52 12.97
CA GLY A 180 1.92 -0.03 13.66
C GLY A 180 1.78 -0.02 15.19
N PRO A 181 2.88 -0.29 15.91
CA PRO A 181 2.91 -0.15 17.36
C PRO A 181 2.80 1.32 17.77
N LYS A 182 2.39 1.57 19.03
CA LYS A 182 2.33 2.91 19.61
C LYS A 182 3.72 3.44 19.99
N ASN A 183 4.62 3.50 19.01
CA ASN A 183 5.98 4.01 19.12
C ASN A 183 6.05 5.53 18.85
N GLU A 184 7.25 6.08 18.82
CA GLU A 184 7.47 7.53 18.57
C GLU A 184 6.86 7.97 17.20
N LEU A 185 6.99 7.14 16.14
CA LEU A 185 6.42 7.46 14.83
C LEU A 185 4.89 7.59 14.89
N PHE A 186 4.24 6.71 15.65
CA PHE A 186 2.81 6.79 15.89
C PHE A 186 2.45 8.13 16.54
N HIS A 187 3.11 8.48 17.67
CA HIS A 187 2.77 9.70 18.42
C HIS A 187 3.01 10.96 17.61
N ARG A 188 4.14 11.07 16.92
CA ARG A 188 4.46 12.21 16.05
C ARG A 188 3.47 12.36 14.89
N ALA A 189 3.08 11.26 14.26
CA ALA A 189 2.13 11.30 13.16
C ALA A 189 0.72 11.71 13.62
N MET A 190 0.30 11.26 14.81
CA MET A 190 -0.97 11.67 15.42
C MET A 190 -0.98 13.15 15.76
N GLU A 191 0.09 13.67 16.37
CA GLU A 191 0.24 15.09 16.69
C GLU A 191 0.21 15.95 15.42
N LYS A 192 0.97 15.56 14.40
CA LYS A 192 1.00 16.28 13.10
C LYS A 192 -0.35 16.32 12.41
N ALA A 193 -1.14 15.25 12.49
CA ALA A 193 -2.43 15.16 11.83
C ALA A 193 -3.57 15.83 12.62
N GLN A 194 -3.40 16.03 13.92
CA GLN A 194 -4.44 16.52 14.83
C GLN A 194 -5.15 17.80 14.32
N PRO A 195 -4.47 18.85 13.80
CA PRO A 195 -5.12 20.05 13.29
C PRO A 195 -6.01 19.78 12.07
N TYR A 196 -5.83 18.65 11.37
CA TYR A 196 -6.49 18.34 10.11
C TYR A 196 -7.57 17.27 10.24
N LEU A 197 -7.82 16.73 11.43
CA LEU A 197 -8.82 15.68 11.64
C LEU A 197 -10.23 16.16 11.28
N GLN A 198 -10.59 17.38 11.68
CA GLN A 198 -11.89 17.95 11.33
C GLN A 198 -12.05 18.11 9.80
N TRP A 199 -11.03 18.65 9.13
CA TRP A 199 -11.02 18.74 7.67
C TRP A 199 -11.22 17.36 7.01
N PHE A 200 -10.55 16.33 7.52
CA PHE A 200 -10.66 14.97 6.99
C PHE A 200 -12.08 14.42 7.16
N GLU A 201 -12.68 14.60 8.35
CA GLU A 201 -14.06 14.20 8.61
C GLU A 201 -15.06 14.90 7.67
N GLU A 202 -14.87 16.20 7.42
CA GLU A 202 -15.73 16.99 6.53
C GLU A 202 -15.53 16.61 5.05
N THR A 203 -14.28 16.31 4.65
CA THR A 203 -13.92 15.98 3.26
C THR A 203 -14.63 14.70 2.78
N VAL A 204 -14.86 13.75 3.66
CA VAL A 204 -15.51 12.47 3.31
C VAL A 204 -17.03 12.51 3.37
N GLN A 205 -17.63 13.68 3.64
CA GLN A 205 -19.07 13.83 3.68
C GLN A 205 -19.67 14.20 2.31
N ARG A 206 -20.91 13.88 2.10
CA ARG A 206 -21.68 14.15 0.87
C ARG A 206 -21.54 15.61 0.39
N LYS A 207 -21.58 16.58 1.32
CA LYS A 207 -21.48 18.03 1.02
C LYS A 207 -20.17 18.44 0.34
N SER A 208 -19.12 17.65 0.47
CA SER A 208 -17.79 17.93 -0.08
C SER A 208 -17.53 17.25 -1.43
N VAL A 209 -18.48 16.44 -1.91
CA VAL A 209 -18.33 15.63 -3.11
C VAL A 209 -18.41 16.48 -4.38
N LEU A 210 -17.45 16.25 -5.28
CA LEU A 210 -17.43 16.83 -6.61
C LEU A 210 -18.23 15.96 -7.60
N PRO A 211 -18.89 16.56 -8.60
CA PRO A 211 -19.64 15.79 -9.60
C PRO A 211 -18.73 14.91 -10.46
N ASP A 212 -19.34 13.95 -11.16
CA ASP A 212 -18.67 13.03 -12.09
C ASP A 212 -17.49 12.24 -11.49
N SER A 213 -17.61 11.85 -10.22
CA SER A 213 -16.54 11.24 -9.43
C SER A 213 -16.92 9.91 -8.81
N ILE A 214 -15.91 9.20 -8.28
CA ILE A 214 -16.11 7.97 -7.49
C ILE A 214 -16.97 8.26 -6.27
N ALA A 215 -16.70 9.33 -5.54
CA ALA A 215 -17.45 9.72 -4.36
C ALA A 215 -18.94 9.94 -4.68
N GLU A 216 -19.25 10.64 -5.78
CA GLU A 216 -20.64 10.81 -6.21
C GLU A 216 -21.33 9.47 -6.51
N LEU A 217 -20.64 8.55 -7.19
CA LEU A 217 -21.18 7.23 -7.48
C LEU A 217 -21.40 6.38 -6.22
N LEU A 218 -20.52 6.51 -5.22
CA LEU A 218 -20.70 5.83 -3.91
C LEU A 218 -21.94 6.35 -3.19
N PHE A 219 -22.16 7.66 -3.14
CA PHE A 219 -23.34 8.25 -2.51
C PHE A 219 -24.64 7.98 -3.29
N LYS A 220 -24.59 7.90 -4.62
CA LYS A 220 -25.73 7.43 -5.45
C LYS A 220 -26.09 5.98 -5.16
N ALA A 221 -25.11 5.10 -4.96
CA ALA A 221 -25.35 3.72 -4.56
C ALA A 221 -25.95 3.59 -3.15
N GLU A 222 -25.56 4.49 -2.23
CA GLU A 222 -26.17 4.58 -0.89
C GLU A 222 -27.64 5.06 -0.99
N ASP A 223 -27.94 6.08 -1.79
CA ASP A 223 -29.29 6.56 -2.04
C ASP A 223 -30.22 5.49 -2.68
N ALA A 224 -29.63 4.63 -3.50
CA ALA A 224 -30.33 3.50 -4.13
C ALA A 224 -30.51 2.29 -3.18
N GLY A 225 -29.99 2.37 -1.94
CA GLY A 225 -30.05 1.28 -0.97
C GLY A 225 -29.11 0.10 -1.27
N GLU A 226 -28.17 0.26 -2.20
CA GLU A 226 -27.16 -0.76 -2.51
C GLU A 226 -26.02 -0.77 -1.49
N LEU A 227 -25.77 0.36 -0.84
CA LEU A 227 -24.90 0.53 0.32
C LEU A 227 -25.75 0.97 1.51
N GLY A 228 -25.40 0.50 2.72
CA GLY A 228 -26.04 0.96 3.95
C GLY A 228 -25.67 2.40 4.27
N GLU A 229 -26.45 3.06 5.14
CA GLU A 229 -26.21 4.42 5.61
C GLU A 229 -24.79 4.62 6.16
N GLY A 230 -24.10 5.66 5.72
CA GLY A 230 -22.74 6.03 6.12
C GLY A 230 -21.63 5.17 5.50
N VAL A 231 -21.97 4.13 4.72
CA VAL A 231 -20.97 3.26 4.07
C VAL A 231 -20.23 4.00 2.97
N ALA A 232 -20.88 4.86 2.19
CA ALA A 232 -20.23 5.67 1.16
C ALA A 232 -19.12 6.55 1.74
N SER A 233 -19.41 7.26 2.82
CA SER A 233 -18.45 8.11 3.54
C SER A 233 -17.29 7.28 4.12
N ASN A 234 -17.57 6.11 4.70
CA ASN A 234 -16.56 5.21 5.24
C ASN A 234 -15.62 4.65 4.15
N ILE A 235 -16.16 4.29 2.98
CA ILE A 235 -15.36 3.85 1.83
C ILE A 235 -14.50 5.01 1.32
N LEU A 236 -15.09 6.21 1.16
CA LEU A 236 -14.36 7.41 0.72
C LEU A 236 -13.21 7.74 1.66
N ARG A 237 -13.39 7.59 2.98
CA ARG A 237 -12.32 7.68 3.98
C ARG A 237 -11.14 6.74 3.67
N SER A 238 -11.44 5.53 3.22
CA SER A 238 -10.41 4.54 2.87
C SER A 238 -9.66 4.94 1.58
N PHE A 239 -10.37 5.52 0.59
CA PHE A 239 -9.73 6.03 -0.62
C PHE A 239 -8.82 7.22 -0.35
N VAL A 240 -9.32 8.23 0.38
CA VAL A 240 -8.51 9.43 0.71
C VAL A 240 -7.30 9.08 1.56
N GLY A 241 -7.49 8.22 2.58
CA GLY A 241 -6.42 7.89 3.53
C GLY A 241 -5.43 6.83 3.06
N GLY A 242 -5.69 6.12 1.96
CA GLY A 242 -4.83 5.02 1.49
C GLY A 242 -4.39 5.15 0.04
N GLY A 243 -5.08 5.94 -0.78
CA GLY A 243 -4.87 6.00 -2.23
C GLY A 243 -3.75 6.94 -2.67
N THR A 244 -3.45 7.97 -1.89
CA THR A 244 -2.46 9.00 -2.26
C THR A 244 -1.03 8.51 -2.02
N ASP A 245 -0.64 8.27 -0.77
CA ASP A 245 0.76 8.01 -0.38
C ASP A 245 1.31 6.72 -0.99
N SER A 246 0.49 5.67 -1.09
CA SER A 246 0.92 4.39 -1.67
C SER A 246 1.22 4.50 -3.16
N THR A 247 0.48 5.32 -3.91
CA THR A 247 0.73 5.57 -5.33
C THR A 247 1.94 6.46 -5.53
N ILE A 248 2.11 7.52 -4.70
CA ILE A 248 3.32 8.34 -4.67
C ILE A 248 4.55 7.47 -4.44
N ALA A 249 4.51 6.58 -3.43
CA ALA A 249 5.60 5.67 -3.13
C ALA A 249 5.89 4.72 -4.30
N GLY A 250 4.86 4.13 -4.91
CA GLY A 250 5.01 3.23 -6.06
C GLY A 250 5.66 3.89 -7.27
N ILE A 251 5.26 5.12 -7.60
CA ILE A 251 5.87 5.91 -8.67
C ILE A 251 7.32 6.28 -8.30
N GLY A 252 7.56 6.78 -7.09
CA GLY A 252 8.89 7.15 -6.61
C GLY A 252 9.86 5.97 -6.67
N PHE A 253 9.44 4.78 -6.25
CA PHE A 253 10.25 3.57 -6.35
C PHE A 253 10.55 3.18 -7.79
N THR A 254 9.56 3.27 -8.67
CA THR A 254 9.75 2.97 -10.09
C THR A 254 10.77 3.91 -10.71
N LEU A 255 10.67 5.22 -10.44
CA LEU A 255 11.64 6.23 -10.91
C LEU A 255 13.05 5.96 -10.36
N ASN A 256 13.17 5.63 -9.07
CA ASN A 256 14.45 5.27 -8.46
C ASN A 256 15.10 4.06 -9.15
N GLN A 257 14.33 3.01 -9.39
CA GLN A 257 14.84 1.81 -10.09
C GLN A 257 15.23 2.14 -11.53
N LEU A 258 14.41 2.89 -12.28
CA LEU A 258 14.72 3.28 -13.65
C LEU A 258 15.97 4.18 -13.76
N ALA A 259 16.20 5.02 -12.74
CA ALA A 259 17.43 5.85 -12.67
C ALA A 259 18.68 5.02 -12.33
N ARG A 260 18.52 3.96 -11.49
CA ARG A 260 19.62 3.05 -11.11
C ARG A 260 19.98 2.05 -12.20
N PHE A 261 19.03 1.71 -13.07
CA PHE A 261 19.18 0.71 -14.14
C PHE A 261 18.86 1.34 -15.51
N PRO A 262 19.80 2.12 -16.11
CA PRO A 262 19.57 2.83 -17.37
C PRO A 262 19.22 1.93 -18.56
N ASP A 263 19.69 0.68 -18.56
CA ASP A 263 19.33 -0.34 -19.56
C ASP A 263 17.82 -0.68 -19.49
N GLN A 264 17.23 -0.71 -18.30
CA GLN A 264 15.81 -0.94 -18.11
C GLN A 264 14.99 0.29 -18.55
N TRP A 265 15.49 1.51 -18.28
CA TRP A 265 14.89 2.72 -18.83
C TRP A 265 14.88 2.72 -20.36
N LEU A 266 15.98 2.33 -20.99
CA LEU A 266 16.06 2.22 -22.45
C LEU A 266 15.03 1.22 -23.00
N ARG A 267 14.81 0.09 -22.34
CA ARG A 267 13.78 -0.89 -22.72
C ARG A 267 12.37 -0.32 -22.62
N VAL A 268 12.06 0.40 -21.54
CA VAL A 268 10.76 1.08 -21.35
C VAL A 268 10.52 2.13 -22.44
N ARG A 269 11.54 2.90 -22.81
CA ARG A 269 11.44 3.87 -23.89
C ARG A 269 11.25 3.25 -25.28
N SER A 270 11.95 2.16 -25.54
CA SER A 270 11.88 1.48 -26.84
C SER A 270 10.56 0.76 -27.08
N ASP A 271 9.85 0.40 -26.00
CA ASP A 271 8.57 -0.30 -26.05
C ASP A 271 7.62 0.23 -24.97
N PRO A 272 6.66 1.08 -25.33
CA PRO A 272 5.72 1.66 -24.38
C PRO A 272 4.87 0.65 -23.60
N THR A 273 4.74 -0.60 -24.07
CA THR A 273 4.01 -1.65 -23.33
C THR A 273 4.69 -2.02 -22.02
N ARG A 274 6.01 -1.81 -21.92
CA ARG A 274 6.81 -2.04 -20.71
C ARG A 274 6.59 -1.02 -19.60
N VAL A 275 5.92 0.10 -19.84
CA VAL A 275 5.58 1.09 -18.82
C VAL A 275 4.82 0.44 -17.67
N LYS A 276 3.84 -0.40 -17.99
CA LYS A 276 3.05 -1.13 -16.97
C LYS A 276 3.94 -2.08 -16.18
N ALA A 277 4.76 -2.84 -16.87
CA ALA A 277 5.68 -3.80 -16.22
C ALA A 277 6.70 -3.09 -15.32
N ALA A 278 7.19 -1.90 -15.71
CA ALA A 278 8.11 -1.12 -14.89
C ALA A 278 7.46 -0.72 -13.55
N PHE A 279 6.21 -0.27 -13.56
CA PHE A 279 5.49 0.05 -12.33
C PHE A 279 5.24 -1.20 -11.47
N GLU A 280 4.75 -2.31 -12.05
CA GLU A 280 4.52 -3.56 -11.32
C GLU A 280 5.81 -4.09 -10.69
N GLU A 281 6.93 -4.04 -11.41
CA GLU A 281 8.24 -4.47 -10.88
C GLU A 281 8.77 -3.52 -9.79
N GLY A 282 8.57 -2.22 -9.94
CA GLY A 282 8.91 -1.23 -8.93
C GLY A 282 8.19 -1.49 -7.61
N ILE A 283 6.87 -1.70 -7.66
CA ILE A 283 6.09 -2.00 -6.45
C ILE A 283 6.31 -3.42 -5.94
N ARG A 284 6.64 -4.40 -6.80
CA ARG A 284 7.05 -5.72 -6.34
C ARG A 284 8.31 -5.63 -5.47
N MET A 285 9.34 -4.97 -5.98
CA MET A 285 10.63 -4.90 -5.29
C MET A 285 10.59 -4.14 -3.98
N GLU A 286 9.88 -3.02 -3.94
CA GLU A 286 9.91 -2.11 -2.79
C GLU A 286 8.68 -2.25 -1.89
N ALA A 287 7.57 -2.79 -2.42
CA ALA A 287 6.30 -2.96 -1.71
C ALA A 287 5.90 -1.72 -0.88
N PRO A 288 5.21 -0.71 -1.44
CA PRO A 288 4.82 0.47 -0.68
C PRO A 288 4.16 0.13 0.66
N PHE A 289 3.27 -0.85 0.66
CA PHE A 289 2.66 -1.41 1.86
C PHE A 289 3.50 -2.62 2.33
N GLN A 290 4.25 -2.44 3.43
CA GLN A 290 5.26 -3.42 3.86
C GLN A 290 4.67 -4.62 4.60
N VAL A 291 3.70 -4.38 5.48
CA VAL A 291 3.12 -5.40 6.34
C VAL A 291 1.64 -5.18 6.55
N THR A 292 0.86 -6.25 6.49
CA THR A 292 -0.55 -6.27 6.88
C THR A 292 -0.79 -7.40 7.88
N TYR A 293 -1.85 -7.29 8.67
CA TYR A 293 -2.14 -8.27 9.71
C TYR A 293 -3.46 -8.99 9.44
N ARG A 294 -3.52 -10.21 9.97
CA ARG A 294 -4.74 -11.00 10.10
C ARG A 294 -4.87 -11.50 11.53
N THR A 295 -6.04 -11.96 11.87
CA THR A 295 -6.30 -12.60 13.16
C THR A 295 -6.88 -13.99 12.91
N THR A 296 -6.40 -15.03 13.56
CA THR A 296 -6.99 -16.37 13.47
C THR A 296 -8.40 -16.36 14.06
N ILE A 297 -9.36 -16.96 13.36
CA ILE A 297 -10.75 -17.08 13.86
C ILE A 297 -10.84 -18.15 14.94
N ASN A 298 -10.35 -19.34 14.62
CA ASN A 298 -10.29 -20.50 15.49
C ASN A 298 -8.84 -21.00 15.57
N GLU A 299 -8.60 -22.01 16.40
CA GLU A 299 -7.36 -22.76 16.34
C GLU A 299 -7.14 -23.26 14.91
N THR A 300 -5.94 -23.06 14.42
CA THR A 300 -5.59 -23.39 13.02
C THR A 300 -4.14 -23.81 12.91
N GLU A 301 -3.81 -24.44 11.80
CA GLU A 301 -2.45 -24.84 11.47
C GLU A 301 -1.98 -24.14 10.19
N ILE A 302 -0.72 -23.69 10.20
CA ILE A 302 -0.02 -23.19 9.00
C ILE A 302 1.40 -23.75 8.99
N SER A 303 1.76 -24.46 7.91
CA SER A 303 3.09 -25.05 7.72
C SER A 303 3.58 -25.85 8.94
N GLY A 304 2.69 -26.63 9.57
CA GLY A 304 3.00 -27.49 10.74
C GLY A 304 2.96 -26.79 12.09
N LEU A 305 2.73 -25.46 12.13
CA LEU A 305 2.62 -24.70 13.36
C LEU A 305 1.15 -24.52 13.75
N HIS A 306 0.79 -24.93 14.96
CA HIS A 306 -0.53 -24.68 15.54
C HIS A 306 -0.61 -23.28 16.14
N LEU A 307 -1.63 -22.52 15.73
CA LEU A 307 -1.93 -21.18 16.22
C LEU A 307 -3.27 -21.21 16.99
N MET A 308 -3.28 -20.60 18.14
CA MET A 308 -4.51 -20.45 18.93
C MET A 308 -5.48 -19.48 18.23
N ALA A 309 -6.77 -19.58 18.56
CA ALA A 309 -7.76 -18.59 18.15
C ALA A 309 -7.37 -17.18 18.61
N GLN A 310 -7.78 -16.16 17.87
CA GLN A 310 -7.52 -14.73 18.14
C GLN A 310 -6.02 -14.36 18.17
N THR A 311 -5.19 -15.14 17.50
CA THR A 311 -3.75 -14.86 17.32
C THR A 311 -3.53 -13.88 16.17
N LYS A 312 -2.76 -12.81 16.42
CA LYS A 312 -2.30 -11.88 15.36
C LYS A 312 -1.14 -12.48 14.58
N ILE A 313 -1.25 -12.39 13.25
CA ILE A 313 -0.19 -12.80 12.31
C ILE A 313 0.10 -11.70 11.31
N GLY A 314 1.36 -11.25 11.25
CA GLY A 314 1.85 -10.25 10.31
C GLY A 314 2.28 -10.89 9.00
N VAL A 315 1.78 -10.38 7.88
CA VAL A 315 2.17 -10.78 6.54
C VAL A 315 3.11 -9.73 5.97
N PHE A 316 4.40 -10.02 5.92
CA PHE A 316 5.42 -9.11 5.42
C PHE A 316 5.50 -9.18 3.89
N LEU A 317 4.71 -8.31 3.24
CA LEU A 317 4.57 -8.27 1.77
C LEU A 317 5.89 -7.98 1.06
N GLY A 318 6.71 -7.07 1.65
CA GLY A 318 8.04 -6.76 1.14
C GLY A 318 8.98 -7.97 1.16
N ALA A 319 8.90 -8.80 2.21
CA ALA A 319 9.67 -10.03 2.31
C ALA A 319 9.20 -11.08 1.30
N ALA A 320 7.88 -11.30 1.18
CA ALA A 320 7.29 -12.27 0.27
C ALA A 320 7.51 -11.91 -1.21
N ASN A 321 7.51 -10.63 -1.54
CA ASN A 321 7.79 -10.16 -2.90
C ASN A 321 9.26 -10.30 -3.32
N ARG A 322 10.14 -10.64 -2.39
CA ARG A 322 11.56 -10.94 -2.62
C ARG A 322 11.94 -12.36 -2.20
N ASP A 323 10.97 -13.23 -2.08
CA ASP A 323 11.21 -14.63 -1.73
C ASP A 323 11.90 -15.38 -2.91
N PRO A 324 13.16 -15.85 -2.74
CA PRO A 324 13.88 -16.57 -3.80
C PRO A 324 13.29 -17.94 -4.13
N GLN A 325 12.43 -18.50 -3.27
CA GLN A 325 11.71 -19.74 -3.54
C GLN A 325 10.57 -19.52 -4.56
N HIS A 326 10.10 -18.27 -4.71
CA HIS A 326 9.04 -17.92 -5.66
C HIS A 326 9.55 -17.09 -6.85
N TRP A 327 10.46 -16.14 -6.61
CA TRP A 327 10.96 -15.20 -7.62
C TRP A 327 12.38 -15.56 -8.07
N ASN A 328 12.58 -15.76 -9.36
CA ASN A 328 13.93 -15.89 -9.92
C ASN A 328 14.64 -14.53 -9.86
N LYS A 329 15.84 -14.47 -9.23
CA LYS A 329 16.63 -13.24 -9.04
C LYS A 329 15.76 -12.10 -8.46
N PRO A 330 15.21 -12.27 -7.25
CA PRO A 330 14.21 -11.38 -6.67
C PRO A 330 14.71 -9.93 -6.50
N ASP A 331 16.02 -9.73 -6.34
CA ASP A 331 16.66 -8.44 -6.08
C ASP A 331 17.09 -7.70 -7.35
N GLN A 332 16.82 -8.27 -8.53
CA GLN A 332 17.07 -7.61 -9.81
C GLN A 332 15.80 -6.95 -10.34
N PHE A 333 15.88 -5.66 -10.63
CA PHE A 333 14.82 -4.93 -11.33
C PHE A 333 14.80 -5.36 -12.81
N ASN A 334 13.68 -5.91 -13.26
CA ASN A 334 13.54 -6.44 -14.61
C ASN A 334 12.15 -6.17 -15.18
N VAL A 335 12.04 -5.24 -16.11
CA VAL A 335 10.78 -4.86 -16.77
C VAL A 335 10.24 -5.96 -17.71
N ASP A 336 11.04 -6.95 -18.03
CA ASP A 336 10.66 -8.12 -18.84
C ASP A 336 10.41 -9.37 -17.96
N ARG A 337 10.24 -9.21 -16.63
CA ARG A 337 9.94 -10.32 -15.72
C ARG A 337 8.64 -11.01 -16.13
N PRO A 338 8.65 -12.33 -16.38
CA PRO A 338 7.46 -13.06 -16.76
C PRO A 338 6.45 -13.11 -15.60
N GLN A 339 5.16 -13.15 -15.92
CA GLN A 339 4.04 -13.32 -14.97
C GLN A 339 4.06 -12.34 -13.79
N LEU A 340 4.49 -11.10 -14.01
CA LEU A 340 4.65 -10.10 -12.96
C LEU A 340 3.30 -9.61 -12.43
N ALA A 341 2.43 -9.15 -13.33
CA ALA A 341 1.14 -8.59 -12.97
C ALA A 341 0.21 -9.66 -12.35
N GLY A 342 -0.35 -9.34 -11.18
CA GLY A 342 -1.25 -10.23 -10.45
C GLY A 342 -0.56 -11.35 -9.68
N ASN A 343 0.77 -11.47 -9.77
CA ASN A 343 1.54 -12.49 -9.05
C ASN A 343 2.31 -11.94 -7.85
N HIS A 344 2.68 -10.65 -7.83
CA HIS A 344 3.26 -10.04 -6.64
C HIS A 344 2.18 -9.66 -5.61
N LEU A 345 2.56 -9.58 -4.34
CA LEU A 345 1.66 -9.31 -3.23
C LEU A 345 1.62 -7.82 -2.81
N ALA A 346 2.28 -6.91 -3.55
CA ALA A 346 2.33 -5.49 -3.19
C ALA A 346 0.95 -4.81 -3.16
N MET A 347 -0.01 -5.33 -3.92
CA MET A 347 -1.42 -4.90 -3.90
C MET A 347 -2.33 -5.91 -3.19
N GLY A 348 -1.77 -6.79 -2.36
CA GLY A 348 -2.51 -7.87 -1.73
C GLY A 348 -2.99 -8.93 -2.74
N THR A 349 -3.78 -9.88 -2.25
CA THR A 349 -4.42 -10.94 -3.05
C THR A 349 -5.69 -11.44 -2.36
N GLY A 350 -6.47 -12.30 -3.03
CA GLY A 350 -7.73 -12.81 -2.48
C GLY A 350 -8.83 -11.77 -2.44
N VAL A 351 -9.79 -11.96 -1.56
CA VAL A 351 -11.00 -11.11 -1.47
C VAL A 351 -10.66 -9.67 -1.10
N HIS A 352 -9.57 -9.43 -0.37
CA HIS A 352 -9.08 -8.12 0.04
C HIS A 352 -7.96 -7.56 -0.86
N ALA A 353 -7.76 -8.07 -2.08
CA ALA A 353 -6.85 -7.43 -3.03
C ALA A 353 -7.19 -5.94 -3.18
N CYS A 354 -6.18 -5.09 -3.38
CA CYS A 354 -6.35 -3.63 -3.42
C CYS A 354 -7.48 -3.22 -4.36
N ILE A 355 -8.46 -2.50 -3.84
CA ILE A 355 -9.61 -2.03 -4.61
C ILE A 355 -9.22 -0.89 -5.56
N GLY A 356 -8.25 -0.05 -5.18
CA GLY A 356 -7.77 1.10 -5.96
C GLY A 356 -6.75 0.75 -7.04
N GLN A 357 -6.38 -0.52 -7.20
CA GLN A 357 -5.29 -0.94 -8.08
C GLN A 357 -5.42 -0.47 -9.54
N MET A 358 -6.65 -0.35 -10.04
CA MET A 358 -6.89 0.10 -11.42
C MET A 358 -6.57 1.59 -11.60
N ILE A 359 -6.88 2.41 -10.60
CA ILE A 359 -6.60 3.85 -10.62
C ILE A 359 -5.10 4.07 -10.49
N ALA A 360 -4.45 3.44 -9.51
CA ALA A 360 -3.01 3.55 -9.29
C ALA A 360 -2.20 3.15 -10.53
N ARG A 361 -2.61 2.08 -11.24
CA ARG A 361 -2.02 1.67 -12.52
C ARG A 361 -2.21 2.71 -13.61
N LEU A 362 -3.41 3.26 -13.73
CA LEU A 362 -3.73 4.26 -14.77
C LEU A 362 -2.94 5.54 -14.55
N GLU A 363 -2.86 6.03 -13.32
CA GLU A 363 -2.05 7.19 -12.93
C GLU A 363 -0.57 6.97 -13.24
N SER A 364 -0.02 5.84 -12.78
CA SER A 364 1.39 5.51 -12.99
C SER A 364 1.71 5.33 -14.49
N GLU A 365 0.82 4.68 -15.24
CA GLU A 365 0.95 4.52 -16.69
C GLU A 365 0.97 5.88 -17.41
N ALA A 366 0.09 6.80 -17.02
CA ALA A 366 0.03 8.14 -17.62
C ALA A 366 1.36 8.91 -17.43
N LEU A 367 1.87 8.95 -16.20
CA LEU A 367 3.11 9.67 -15.89
C LEU A 367 4.34 9.03 -16.53
N LEU A 368 4.51 7.71 -16.37
CA LEU A 368 5.67 6.99 -16.92
C LEU A 368 5.66 7.00 -18.46
N SER A 369 4.48 6.96 -19.10
CA SER A 369 4.37 7.09 -20.56
C SER A 369 4.73 8.48 -21.05
N ALA A 370 4.34 9.54 -20.32
CA ALA A 370 4.71 10.89 -20.64
C ALA A 370 6.23 11.11 -20.55
N LEU A 371 6.88 10.54 -19.52
CA LEU A 371 8.33 10.52 -19.37
C LEU A 371 9.01 9.74 -20.51
N ALA A 372 8.57 8.52 -20.80
CA ALA A 372 9.17 7.67 -21.82
C ALA A 372 9.15 8.30 -23.22
N LYS A 373 8.14 9.10 -23.52
CA LYS A 373 7.99 9.81 -24.79
C LYS A 373 8.90 11.03 -24.95
N ARG A 374 9.37 11.66 -23.84
CA ARG A 374 10.00 12.98 -23.85
C ARG A 374 11.39 13.01 -23.22
N VAL A 375 11.73 12.02 -22.40
CA VAL A 375 12.97 11.98 -21.62
C VAL A 375 13.90 10.91 -22.16
N LYS A 376 15.11 11.31 -22.52
CA LYS A 376 16.17 10.43 -23.03
C LYS A 376 16.79 9.60 -21.91
N SER A 377 17.11 10.24 -20.79
CA SER A 377 17.76 9.59 -19.64
C SER A 377 17.22 10.12 -18.32
N ILE A 378 17.23 9.26 -17.31
CA ILE A 378 16.97 9.60 -15.91
C ILE A 378 18.19 9.18 -15.12
N THR A 379 18.77 10.07 -14.32
CA THR A 379 19.97 9.81 -13.53
C THR A 379 19.80 10.32 -12.10
N LEU A 380 20.36 9.59 -11.12
CA LEU A 380 20.47 10.07 -9.75
C LEU A 380 21.56 11.14 -9.65
N THR A 381 21.24 12.29 -9.02
CA THR A 381 22.23 13.36 -8.73
C THR A 381 22.69 13.33 -7.27
N GLY A 382 22.14 12.43 -6.47
CA GLY A 382 22.47 12.21 -5.07
C GLY A 382 21.86 10.92 -4.56
N GLU A 383 22.03 10.65 -3.26
CA GLU A 383 21.47 9.46 -2.61
C GLU A 383 19.97 9.62 -2.37
N ALA A 384 19.22 8.58 -2.70
CA ALA A 384 17.80 8.48 -2.35
C ALA A 384 17.65 8.16 -0.85
N THR A 385 16.83 8.92 -0.15
CA THR A 385 16.57 8.71 1.29
C THR A 385 15.16 8.16 1.54
N TYR A 386 15.00 7.45 2.66
CA TYR A 386 13.74 6.80 3.02
C TYR A 386 13.15 7.41 4.29
N ARG A 387 11.84 7.64 4.26
CA ARG A 387 11.08 8.09 5.42
C ARG A 387 10.62 6.89 6.23
N PRO A 388 10.96 6.79 7.53
CA PRO A 388 10.44 5.74 8.39
C PRO A 388 8.93 5.94 8.63
N ILE A 389 8.14 4.92 8.29
CA ILE A 389 6.69 4.86 8.53
C ILE A 389 6.37 3.42 8.92
N ASN A 390 5.58 3.21 9.97
CA ASN A 390 5.37 1.90 10.58
C ASN A 390 4.88 0.82 9.60
N GLN A 391 3.95 1.13 8.73
CA GLN A 391 3.32 0.13 7.86
C GLN A 391 3.71 0.29 6.39
N MET A 392 4.27 1.42 6.03
CA MET A 392 4.57 1.77 4.65
C MET A 392 6.05 2.06 4.46
N ARG A 393 6.58 1.72 3.29
CA ARG A 393 7.87 2.16 2.80
C ARG A 393 7.67 3.30 1.82
N MET A 394 8.43 4.36 1.96
CA MET A 394 8.34 5.55 1.12
C MET A 394 9.70 6.23 1.01
N LEU A 395 10.01 6.76 -0.15
CA LEU A 395 11.14 7.66 -0.30
C LEU A 395 10.82 9.01 0.37
N ASP A 396 11.79 9.59 1.03
CA ASP A 396 11.75 10.95 1.55
C ASP A 396 12.27 11.95 0.51
N LYS A 397 13.38 11.59 -0.15
CA LYS A 397 13.97 12.36 -1.24
C LYS A 397 14.47 11.44 -2.34
N LEU A 398 14.36 11.91 -3.58
CA LEU A 398 14.86 11.25 -4.77
C LEU A 398 15.46 12.28 -5.72
N PRO A 399 16.73 12.71 -5.53
CA PRO A 399 17.35 13.72 -6.38
C PRO A 399 17.62 13.14 -7.77
N LEU A 400 16.93 13.68 -8.77
CA LEU A 400 16.98 13.24 -10.17
C LEU A 400 17.39 14.38 -11.10
N ARG A 401 18.05 13.97 -12.19
CA ARG A 401 18.23 14.77 -13.39
C ARG A 401 17.68 14.01 -14.59
N ILE A 402 17.03 14.75 -15.48
CA ILE A 402 16.56 14.22 -16.77
C ILE A 402 17.17 14.98 -17.93
N ASP A 403 17.47 14.25 -19.00
CA ASP A 403 17.82 14.83 -20.30
C ASP A 403 16.65 14.59 -21.27
N PRO A 404 16.15 15.60 -21.97
CA PRO A 404 15.09 15.42 -22.97
C PRO A 404 15.62 14.73 -24.22
N ILE A 405 14.69 14.26 -25.03
CA ILE A 405 14.97 13.72 -26.38
C ILE A 405 15.36 14.86 -27.32
#